data_0a2b64031c665bd23b16b7b722bdfa70
#
_entry.id   0a2b64031c665bd23b16b7b722bdfa70
#
_cell.length_a   1.000
_cell.length_b   1.000
_cell.length_c   1.000
_cell.angle_alpha   90.00
_cell.angle_beta   90.00
_cell.angle_gamma   90.00
#
_symmetry.space_group_name_H-M   'P 1'
#
loop_
_entity.id
_entity.type
_entity.pdbx_description
1 polymer ?
#
loop_
_entity_poly.entity_id
_entity_poly.type
_entity_poly.pdbx_seq_one_letter_code
_entity_poly.pdbx_strand_id
1 'polypeptide(L)'
;MERQRARAVISSPAMPTTALSTPSRSSGAVRTILFAWLVAGTLDVTTAVTYYPLTANVTPVQILQGIASGLLGPRAFQGGAATAALGLALHYAIAFAWTLVFFVLAKNFRVLTRRPMIVGPLYGTFVWLVMNLGVLPLSRVTHRPLRLQPSIVGAVILMICIGLPMATIIGRRLRR
;
A
#
# COMPACT_ATOMS: atom_id res chain seq x y z
N MET A 1 35.70 48.34 61.42
CA MET A 1 34.87 47.23 61.91
C MET A 1 33.87 46.86 60.78
N GLU A 2 34.25 45.96 59.95
CA GLU A 2 33.57 45.62 58.70
C GLU A 2 32.82 44.32 58.92
N ARG A 3 31.49 44.37 58.81
CA ARG A 3 30.65 43.18 58.91
C ARG A 3 30.51 42.51 57.51
N GLN A 4 31.28 41.48 57.27
CA GLN A 4 31.11 40.59 56.21
C GLN A 4 29.80 39.80 56.34
N ARG A 5 28.79 40.14 55.55
CA ARG A 5 27.60 39.33 55.39
C ARG A 5 27.88 38.28 54.37
N ALA A 6 28.08 37.02 54.76
CA ALA A 6 28.14 35.87 53.96
C ALA A 6 26.75 35.66 53.27
N ARG A 7 26.68 35.79 51.92
CA ARG A 7 25.54 35.38 51.12
C ARG A 7 25.67 33.87 50.90
N ALA A 8 24.85 33.10 51.58
CA ALA A 8 24.63 31.70 51.27
C ALA A 8 23.94 31.60 49.89
N VAL A 9 24.68 31.12 48.90
CA VAL A 9 24.15 30.77 47.60
C VAL A 9 23.44 29.43 47.77
N ILE A 10 22.10 29.45 47.79
CA ILE A 10 21.29 28.26 47.77
C ILE A 10 21.35 27.69 46.36
N SER A 11 22.16 26.69 46.19
CA SER A 11 22.19 25.87 44.92
C SER A 11 20.92 25.05 44.89
N SER A 12 19.96 25.47 44.07
CA SER A 12 18.78 24.66 43.74
C SER A 12 19.22 23.43 42.94
N PRO A 13 18.85 22.20 43.34
CA PRO A 13 19.16 21.03 42.55
C PRO A 13 18.34 21.11 41.23
N ALA A 14 19.05 21.15 40.10
CA ALA A 14 18.42 21.04 38.79
C ALA A 14 17.67 19.72 38.70
N MET A 15 16.35 19.78 38.59
CA MET A 15 15.54 18.61 38.27
C MET A 15 16.00 18.04 36.93
N PRO A 16 16.20 16.71 36.82
CA PRO A 16 16.45 16.09 35.52
C PRO A 16 15.22 16.29 34.64
N THR A 17 15.36 17.11 33.60
CA THR A 17 14.35 17.25 32.55
C THR A 17 14.27 15.89 31.84
N THR A 18 13.26 15.12 32.19
CA THR A 18 12.94 13.88 31.44
C THR A 18 12.60 14.30 30.02
N ALA A 19 13.56 14.15 29.11
CA ALA A 19 13.38 14.39 27.71
C ALA A 19 12.33 13.38 27.23
N LEU A 20 11.08 13.86 27.09
CA LEU A 20 10.04 13.13 26.37
C LEU A 20 10.57 12.86 24.96
N SER A 21 10.96 11.62 24.69
CA SER A 21 11.40 11.18 23.39
C SER A 21 10.25 11.41 22.39
N THR A 22 10.34 12.49 21.63
CA THR A 22 9.42 12.72 20.50
C THR A 22 9.52 11.54 19.55
N PRO A 23 8.42 10.87 19.19
CA PRO A 23 8.45 9.75 18.26
C PRO A 23 9.10 10.22 16.95
N SER A 24 10.15 9.51 16.54
CA SER A 24 10.93 9.90 15.37
C SER A 24 9.99 10.01 14.14
N ARG A 25 10.19 11.02 13.31
CA ARG A 25 9.41 11.24 12.06
C ARG A 25 9.37 10.02 11.16
N SER A 26 10.36 9.14 11.25
CA SER A 26 10.47 7.88 10.52
C SER A 26 9.42 6.84 10.94
N SER A 27 9.15 6.69 12.25
CA SER A 27 8.16 5.72 12.75
C SER A 27 6.75 6.02 12.27
N GLY A 28 6.41 7.30 12.14
CA GLY A 28 5.13 7.73 11.62
C GLY A 28 4.93 7.46 10.12
N ALA A 29 6.01 7.54 9.31
CA ALA A 29 5.94 7.24 7.89
C ALA A 29 5.73 5.73 7.64
N VAL A 30 6.51 4.89 8.32
CA VAL A 30 6.39 3.42 8.23
C VAL A 30 4.97 2.97 8.59
N ARG A 31 4.42 3.44 9.71
CA ARG A 31 3.05 3.12 10.12
C ARG A 31 2.02 3.52 9.07
N THR A 32 2.19 4.67 8.42
CA THR A 32 1.28 5.13 7.36
C THR A 32 1.37 4.25 6.12
N ILE A 33 2.58 3.86 5.70
CA ILE A 33 2.80 2.97 4.57
C ILE A 33 2.15 1.61 4.84
N LEU A 34 2.43 1.00 6.00
CA LEU A 34 1.86 -0.29 6.37
C LEU A 34 0.33 -0.26 6.45
N PHE A 35 -0.24 0.81 7.01
CA PHE A 35 -1.69 0.97 7.07
C PHE A 35 -2.31 1.14 5.67
N ALA A 36 -1.74 1.99 4.82
CA ALA A 36 -2.22 2.19 3.45
C ALA A 36 -2.12 0.89 2.63
N TRP A 37 -1.02 0.17 2.75
CA TRP A 37 -0.80 -1.13 2.13
C TRP A 37 -1.84 -2.16 2.54
N LEU A 38 -2.05 -2.36 3.85
CA LEU A 38 -3.02 -3.33 4.34
C LEU A 38 -4.44 -2.97 3.89
N VAL A 39 -4.83 -1.71 4.01
CA VAL A 39 -6.17 -1.27 3.60
C VAL A 39 -6.36 -1.48 2.10
N ALA A 40 -5.45 -0.99 1.27
CA ALA A 40 -5.57 -1.08 -0.18
C ALA A 40 -5.49 -2.54 -0.65
N GLY A 41 -4.51 -3.32 -0.18
CA GLY A 41 -4.34 -4.72 -0.56
C GLY A 41 -5.53 -5.60 -0.13
N THR A 42 -6.08 -5.36 1.07
CA THR A 42 -7.25 -6.11 1.54
C THR A 42 -8.51 -5.75 0.76
N LEU A 43 -8.76 -4.47 0.49
CA LEU A 43 -9.89 -4.04 -0.34
C LEU A 43 -9.83 -4.66 -1.73
N ASP A 44 -8.67 -4.64 -2.36
CA ASP A 44 -8.49 -5.15 -3.72
C ASP A 44 -8.68 -6.67 -3.79
N VAL A 45 -7.99 -7.45 -2.94
CA VAL A 45 -8.14 -8.91 -2.95
C VAL A 45 -9.55 -9.34 -2.56
N THR A 46 -10.17 -8.68 -1.58
CA THR A 46 -11.55 -8.99 -1.16
C THR A 46 -12.52 -8.73 -2.31
N THR A 47 -12.37 -7.59 -3.02
CA THR A 47 -13.18 -7.28 -4.19
C THR A 47 -12.96 -8.33 -5.28
N ALA A 48 -11.72 -8.71 -5.56
CA ALA A 48 -11.42 -9.71 -6.58
C ALA A 48 -12.02 -11.08 -6.27
N VAL A 49 -11.83 -11.60 -5.05
CA VAL A 49 -12.34 -12.93 -4.64
C VAL A 49 -13.86 -12.97 -4.43
N THR A 50 -14.52 -11.81 -4.38
CA THR A 50 -15.98 -11.71 -4.31
C THR A 50 -16.60 -11.48 -5.69
N TYR A 51 -16.07 -10.52 -6.46
CA TYR A 51 -16.63 -10.11 -7.74
C TYR A 51 -16.48 -11.16 -8.84
N TYR A 52 -15.26 -11.69 -9.04
CA TYR A 52 -15.00 -12.61 -10.14
C TYR A 52 -15.72 -13.97 -10.03
N PRO A 53 -15.91 -14.58 -8.83
CA PRO A 53 -16.75 -15.77 -8.70
C PRO A 53 -18.18 -15.55 -9.15
N LEU A 54 -18.74 -14.37 -8.89
CA LEU A 54 -20.11 -14.03 -9.26
C LEU A 54 -20.30 -13.76 -10.76
N THR A 55 -19.23 -13.40 -11.47
CA THR A 55 -19.32 -12.91 -12.87
C THR A 55 -18.60 -13.77 -13.90
N ALA A 56 -17.63 -14.59 -13.47
CA ALA A 56 -16.74 -15.31 -14.39
C ALA A 56 -16.68 -16.82 -14.15
N ASN A 57 -17.56 -17.38 -13.34
CA ASN A 57 -17.62 -18.82 -13.02
C ASN A 57 -16.24 -19.40 -12.58
N VAL A 58 -15.54 -18.67 -11.74
CA VAL A 58 -14.25 -19.06 -11.14
C VAL A 58 -14.38 -19.09 -9.62
N THR A 59 -13.59 -19.92 -8.94
CA THR A 59 -13.59 -19.97 -7.48
C THR A 59 -12.62 -18.93 -6.88
N PRO A 60 -12.82 -18.49 -5.61
CA PRO A 60 -11.86 -17.63 -4.92
C PRO A 60 -10.43 -18.21 -4.91
N VAL A 61 -10.32 -19.54 -4.76
CA VAL A 61 -9.03 -20.25 -4.80
C VAL A 61 -8.36 -20.08 -6.16
N GLN A 62 -9.11 -20.24 -7.25
CA GLN A 62 -8.58 -20.08 -8.61
C GLN A 62 -8.12 -18.65 -8.91
N ILE A 63 -8.74 -17.63 -8.30
CA ILE A 63 -8.29 -16.25 -8.44
C ILE A 63 -6.89 -16.09 -7.81
N LEU A 64 -6.71 -16.58 -6.59
CA LEU A 64 -5.41 -16.54 -5.91
C LEU A 64 -4.36 -17.37 -6.65
N GLN A 65 -4.74 -18.56 -7.14
CA GLN A 65 -3.87 -19.36 -8.00
C GLN A 65 -3.51 -18.66 -9.31
N GLY A 66 -4.44 -17.85 -9.85
CA GLY A 66 -4.18 -16.99 -11.00
C GLY A 66 -3.05 -15.98 -10.74
N ILE A 67 -2.97 -15.41 -9.53
CA ILE A 67 -1.85 -14.54 -9.13
C ILE A 67 -0.56 -15.37 -9.01
N ALA A 68 -0.62 -16.55 -8.37
CA ALA A 68 0.53 -17.44 -8.26
C ALA A 68 1.04 -17.93 -9.63
N SER A 69 0.16 -18.00 -10.63
CA SER A 69 0.55 -18.40 -11.98
C SER A 69 1.51 -17.44 -12.67
N GLY A 70 1.58 -16.19 -12.20
CA GLY A 70 2.60 -15.24 -12.62
C GLY A 70 4.04 -15.74 -12.40
N LEU A 71 4.22 -16.55 -11.36
CA LEU A 71 5.52 -17.15 -11.01
C LEU A 71 5.63 -18.62 -11.48
N LEU A 72 4.57 -19.42 -11.25
CA LEU A 72 4.57 -20.87 -11.45
C LEU A 72 4.02 -21.31 -12.82
N GLY A 73 3.43 -20.40 -13.59
CA GLY A 73 2.71 -20.73 -14.80
C GLY A 73 1.45 -21.56 -14.52
N PRO A 74 0.98 -22.36 -15.50
CA PRO A 74 -0.26 -23.15 -15.36
C PRO A 74 -0.26 -24.16 -14.20
N ARG A 75 0.91 -24.58 -13.73
CA ARG A 75 1.05 -25.50 -12.57
C ARG A 75 0.45 -24.93 -11.29
N ALA A 76 0.31 -23.60 -11.18
CA ALA A 76 -0.30 -22.96 -10.02
C ALA A 76 -1.72 -23.49 -9.73
N PHE A 77 -2.47 -23.86 -10.75
CA PHE A 77 -3.86 -24.34 -10.63
C PHE A 77 -3.96 -25.78 -10.09
N GLN A 78 -2.85 -26.51 -10.00
CA GLN A 78 -2.79 -27.89 -9.52
C GLN A 78 -2.35 -27.98 -8.05
N GLY A 79 -1.86 -26.89 -7.46
CA GLY A 79 -1.27 -26.89 -6.12
C GLY A 79 -2.25 -26.62 -4.97
N GLY A 80 -3.56 -26.60 -5.23
CA GLY A 80 -4.59 -26.47 -4.20
C GLY A 80 -4.41 -25.23 -3.31
N ALA A 81 -4.58 -25.39 -2.01
CA ALA A 81 -4.48 -24.32 -1.01
C ALA A 81 -3.07 -23.70 -0.92
N ALA A 82 -2.02 -24.50 -1.14
CA ALA A 82 -0.64 -24.02 -1.04
C ALA A 82 -0.33 -22.95 -2.11
N THR A 83 -0.73 -23.18 -3.36
CA THR A 83 -0.54 -22.19 -4.43
C THR A 83 -1.49 -21.00 -4.31
N ALA A 84 -2.68 -21.18 -3.72
CA ALA A 84 -3.54 -20.06 -3.37
C ALA A 84 -2.91 -19.17 -2.28
N ALA A 85 -2.33 -19.77 -1.24
CA ALA A 85 -1.61 -19.03 -0.21
C ALA A 85 -0.40 -18.27 -0.78
N LEU A 86 0.36 -18.89 -1.69
CA LEU A 86 1.42 -18.22 -2.42
C LEU A 86 0.88 -17.02 -3.23
N GLY A 87 -0.26 -17.20 -3.92
CA GLY A 87 -0.90 -16.12 -4.67
C GLY A 87 -1.31 -14.95 -3.79
N LEU A 88 -1.86 -15.24 -2.60
CA LEU A 88 -2.19 -14.21 -1.62
C LEU A 88 -0.94 -13.47 -1.13
N ALA A 89 0.14 -14.19 -0.84
CA ALA A 89 1.41 -13.57 -0.43
C ALA A 89 1.99 -12.68 -1.54
N LEU A 90 1.98 -13.15 -2.79
CA LEU A 90 2.41 -12.36 -3.95
C LEU A 90 1.53 -11.12 -4.15
N HIS A 91 0.21 -11.25 -3.97
CA HIS A 91 -0.70 -10.10 -4.04
C HIS A 91 -0.31 -9.00 -3.05
N TYR A 92 -0.11 -9.36 -1.77
CA TYR A 92 0.31 -8.38 -0.77
C TYR A 92 1.71 -7.82 -1.03
N ALA A 93 2.64 -8.63 -1.54
CA ALA A 93 3.97 -8.15 -1.93
C ALA A 93 3.89 -7.10 -3.07
N ILE A 94 3.08 -7.36 -4.10
CA ILE A 94 2.85 -6.44 -5.20
C ILE A 94 2.13 -5.17 -4.71
N ALA A 95 1.10 -5.30 -3.88
CA ALA A 95 0.42 -4.17 -3.28
C ALA A 95 1.36 -3.30 -2.42
N PHE A 96 2.31 -3.93 -1.70
CA PHE A 96 3.34 -3.22 -0.95
C PHE A 96 4.27 -2.42 -1.85
N ALA A 97 4.75 -3.03 -2.93
CA ALA A 97 5.58 -2.35 -3.91
C ALA A 97 4.88 -1.11 -4.48
N TRP A 98 3.61 -1.23 -4.87
CA TRP A 98 2.81 -0.11 -5.36
C TRP A 98 2.57 0.97 -4.29
N THR A 99 2.40 0.58 -3.03
CA THR A 99 2.29 1.54 -1.91
C THR A 99 3.57 2.33 -1.73
N LEU A 100 4.73 1.68 -1.82
CA LEU A 100 6.04 2.36 -1.77
C LEU A 100 6.23 3.31 -2.95
N VAL A 101 5.90 2.87 -4.17
CA VAL A 101 5.96 3.73 -5.37
C VAL A 101 5.11 4.98 -5.18
N PHE A 102 3.85 4.82 -4.73
CA PHE A 102 2.99 5.98 -4.47
C PHE A 102 3.56 6.90 -3.40
N PHE A 103 4.08 6.33 -2.30
CA PHE A 103 4.67 7.11 -1.22
C PHE A 103 5.87 7.94 -1.69
N VAL A 104 6.78 7.35 -2.48
CA VAL A 104 7.95 8.04 -3.05
C VAL A 104 7.49 9.15 -4.01
N LEU A 105 6.56 8.86 -4.91
CA LEU A 105 6.01 9.85 -5.83
C LEU A 105 5.34 11.01 -5.08
N ALA A 106 4.49 10.72 -4.10
CA ALA A 106 3.78 11.73 -3.32
C ALA A 106 4.70 12.57 -2.44
N LYS A 107 5.84 12.00 -1.97
CA LYS A 107 6.88 12.72 -1.24
C LYS A 107 7.63 13.71 -2.15
N ASN A 108 7.93 13.32 -3.37
CA ASN A 108 8.67 14.15 -4.33
C ASN A 108 7.75 15.16 -5.06
N PHE A 109 6.52 14.77 -5.34
CA PHE A 109 5.53 15.59 -6.07
C PHE A 109 4.34 15.95 -5.18
N ARG A 110 4.43 17.07 -4.48
CA ARG A 110 3.37 17.53 -3.55
C ARG A 110 2.01 17.72 -4.21
N VAL A 111 1.94 17.91 -5.51
CA VAL A 111 0.67 18.01 -6.26
C VAL A 111 -0.17 16.74 -6.10
N LEU A 112 0.47 15.56 -5.97
CA LEU A 112 -0.22 14.27 -5.78
C LEU A 112 -0.96 14.18 -4.43
N THR A 113 -0.60 15.01 -3.46
CA THR A 113 -1.27 15.01 -2.17
C THR A 113 -2.48 15.94 -2.11
N ARG A 114 -2.63 16.89 -3.06
CA ARG A 114 -3.61 17.97 -2.96
C ARG A 114 -5.04 17.53 -3.29
N ARG A 115 -5.23 16.67 -4.28
CA ARG A 115 -6.56 16.25 -4.78
C ARG A 115 -6.67 14.71 -4.83
N PRO A 116 -6.85 14.02 -3.68
CA PRO A 116 -6.83 12.56 -3.62
C PRO A 116 -7.93 11.91 -4.47
N MET A 117 -9.09 12.57 -4.63
CA MET A 117 -10.20 12.08 -5.46
C MET A 117 -9.89 12.07 -6.97
N ILE A 118 -8.91 12.84 -7.42
CA ILE A 118 -8.43 12.83 -8.81
C ILE A 118 -7.19 11.94 -8.91
N VAL A 119 -6.26 12.13 -8.00
CA VAL A 119 -4.97 11.40 -8.01
C VAL A 119 -5.15 9.91 -7.76
N GLY A 120 -6.09 9.52 -6.89
CA GLY A 120 -6.38 8.11 -6.63
C GLY A 120 -6.78 7.35 -7.88
N PRO A 121 -7.85 7.72 -8.60
CA PRO A 121 -8.23 7.09 -9.86
C PRO A 121 -7.11 7.09 -10.91
N LEU A 122 -6.40 8.20 -11.06
CA LEU A 122 -5.26 8.27 -12.01
C LEU A 122 -4.16 7.29 -11.64
N TYR A 123 -3.83 7.18 -10.35
CA TYR A 123 -2.83 6.22 -9.89
C TYR A 123 -3.30 4.78 -10.04
N GLY A 124 -4.56 4.47 -9.72
CA GLY A 124 -5.16 3.16 -9.95
C GLY A 124 -5.14 2.74 -11.41
N THR A 125 -5.45 3.67 -12.32
CA THR A 125 -5.33 3.46 -13.78
C THR A 125 -3.88 3.20 -14.18
N PHE A 126 -2.95 3.97 -13.66
CA PHE A 126 -1.51 3.76 -13.91
C PHE A 126 -1.06 2.38 -13.45
N VAL A 127 -1.43 1.96 -12.23
CA VAL A 127 -1.15 0.61 -11.74
C VAL A 127 -1.75 -0.45 -12.67
N TRP A 128 -3.01 -0.27 -13.08
CA TRP A 128 -3.66 -1.19 -14.00
C TRP A 128 -2.92 -1.31 -15.32
N LEU A 129 -2.52 -0.20 -15.93
CA LEU A 129 -1.76 -0.18 -17.18
C LEU A 129 -0.42 -0.91 -17.04
N VAL A 130 0.36 -0.60 -16.01
CA VAL A 130 1.67 -1.24 -15.80
C VAL A 130 1.52 -2.73 -15.52
N MET A 131 0.51 -3.13 -14.75
CA MET A 131 0.25 -4.55 -14.49
C MET A 131 -0.13 -5.28 -15.78
N ASN A 132 -1.05 -4.75 -16.59
CA ASN A 132 -1.56 -5.47 -17.77
C ASN A 132 -0.64 -5.37 -18.99
N LEU A 133 0.07 -4.28 -19.19
CA LEU A 133 0.94 -4.06 -20.34
C LEU A 133 2.42 -4.37 -20.05
N GLY A 134 2.81 -4.40 -18.78
CA GLY A 134 4.20 -4.67 -18.37
C GLY A 134 4.33 -5.98 -17.61
N VAL A 135 3.77 -6.03 -16.38
CA VAL A 135 4.02 -7.16 -15.46
C VAL A 135 3.44 -8.47 -15.95
N LEU A 136 2.18 -8.51 -16.37
CA LEU A 136 1.54 -9.72 -16.85
C LEU A 136 2.20 -10.29 -18.11
N PRO A 137 2.52 -9.51 -19.15
CA PRO A 137 3.24 -10.03 -20.31
C PRO A 137 4.64 -10.58 -20.01
N LEU A 138 5.32 -10.03 -19.00
CA LEU A 138 6.63 -10.50 -18.57
C LEU A 138 6.58 -11.68 -17.60
N SER A 139 5.38 -12.01 -17.10
CA SER A 139 5.16 -13.11 -16.16
C SER A 139 4.90 -14.43 -16.91
N ARG A 140 4.77 -15.51 -16.14
CA ARG A 140 4.42 -16.85 -16.66
C ARG A 140 2.91 -17.09 -16.79
N VAL A 141 2.09 -16.05 -16.64
CA VAL A 141 0.63 -16.15 -16.84
C VAL A 141 0.33 -16.52 -18.28
N THR A 142 -0.58 -17.46 -18.49
CA THR A 142 -1.06 -17.76 -19.84
C THR A 142 -1.72 -16.52 -20.45
N HIS A 143 -1.17 -16.02 -21.52
CA HIS A 143 -1.64 -14.80 -22.17
C HIS A 143 -3.07 -15.00 -22.68
N ARG A 144 -3.96 -14.19 -22.20
CA ARG A 144 -5.33 -14.08 -22.73
C ARG A 144 -5.48 -12.73 -23.42
N PRO A 145 -6.17 -12.66 -24.55
CA PRO A 145 -6.43 -11.38 -25.19
C PRO A 145 -7.19 -10.45 -24.23
N LEU A 146 -6.80 -9.20 -24.19
CA LEU A 146 -7.49 -8.18 -23.41
C LEU A 146 -8.93 -8.05 -23.93
N ARG A 147 -9.90 -8.38 -23.09
CA ARG A 147 -11.32 -8.17 -23.38
C ARG A 147 -11.75 -6.85 -22.75
N LEU A 148 -12.46 -6.03 -23.50
CA LEU A 148 -12.81 -4.67 -23.10
C LEU A 148 -13.53 -4.62 -21.75
N GLN A 149 -14.60 -5.42 -21.57
CA GLN A 149 -15.41 -5.41 -20.37
C GLN A 149 -14.62 -5.80 -19.10
N PRO A 150 -13.92 -6.95 -19.01
CA PRO A 150 -13.13 -7.28 -17.83
C PRO A 150 -11.99 -6.31 -17.57
N SER A 151 -11.45 -5.70 -18.63
CA SER A 151 -10.38 -4.70 -18.51
C SER A 151 -10.86 -3.43 -17.86
N ILE A 152 -12.02 -2.91 -18.24
CA ILE A 152 -12.62 -1.71 -17.62
C ILE A 152 -12.94 -1.98 -16.14
N VAL A 153 -13.57 -3.12 -15.86
CA VAL A 153 -13.91 -3.49 -14.47
C VAL A 153 -12.65 -3.60 -13.61
N GLY A 154 -11.61 -4.28 -14.10
CA GLY A 154 -10.33 -4.37 -13.40
C GLY A 154 -9.70 -3.00 -13.14
N ALA A 155 -9.74 -2.09 -14.11
CA ALA A 155 -9.26 -0.72 -13.94
C ALA A 155 -10.05 0.02 -12.86
N VAL A 156 -11.38 -0.06 -12.87
CA VAL A 156 -12.25 0.58 -11.87
C VAL A 156 -12.00 0.02 -10.46
N ILE A 157 -11.82 -1.29 -10.32
CA ILE A 157 -11.47 -1.91 -9.04
C ILE A 157 -10.16 -1.33 -8.52
N LEU A 158 -9.11 -1.25 -9.33
CA LEU A 158 -7.82 -0.68 -8.90
C LEU A 158 -7.90 0.82 -8.61
N MET A 159 -8.73 1.59 -9.34
CA MET A 159 -8.98 3.00 -9.02
C MET A 159 -9.56 3.17 -7.62
N ILE A 160 -10.55 2.34 -7.26
CA ILE A 160 -11.29 2.45 -6.01
C ILE A 160 -10.52 1.78 -4.86
N CYS A 161 -10.04 0.55 -5.05
CA CYS A 161 -9.48 -0.27 -3.97
C CYS A 161 -8.00 0.01 -3.70
N ILE A 162 -7.23 0.43 -4.70
CA ILE A 162 -5.80 0.73 -4.58
C ILE A 162 -5.58 2.25 -4.59
N GLY A 163 -6.02 2.93 -5.64
CA GLY A 163 -5.70 4.33 -5.86
C GLY A 163 -6.26 5.27 -4.80
N LEU A 164 -7.56 5.21 -4.52
CA LEU A 164 -8.20 6.10 -3.55
C LEU A 164 -7.68 5.92 -2.11
N PRO A 165 -7.54 4.70 -1.55
CA PRO A 165 -6.98 4.53 -0.21
C PRO A 165 -5.56 5.05 -0.10
N MET A 166 -4.69 4.75 -1.07
CA MET A 166 -3.31 5.23 -1.07
C MET A 166 -3.25 6.75 -1.14
N ALA A 167 -3.99 7.38 -2.06
CA ALA A 167 -4.01 8.83 -2.21
C ALA A 167 -4.57 9.55 -0.98
N THR A 168 -5.60 8.99 -0.33
CA THR A 168 -6.22 9.59 0.85
C THR A 168 -5.36 9.41 2.10
N ILE A 169 -4.87 8.21 2.38
CA ILE A 169 -4.12 7.89 3.60
C ILE A 169 -2.74 8.56 3.56
N ILE A 170 -1.98 8.32 2.50
CA ILE A 170 -0.62 8.86 2.35
C ILE A 170 -0.67 10.37 2.10
N GLY A 171 -1.61 10.85 1.29
CA GLY A 171 -1.79 12.26 1.02
C GLY A 171 -2.12 13.09 2.26
N ARG A 172 -2.98 12.60 3.17
CA ARG A 172 -3.27 13.25 4.45
C ARG A 172 -2.03 13.34 5.34
N ARG A 173 -1.20 12.29 5.36
CA ARG A 173 0.02 12.26 6.18
C ARG A 173 1.07 13.25 5.69
N LEU A 174 1.27 13.34 4.38
CA LEU A 174 2.30 14.21 3.79
C LEU A 174 1.91 15.69 3.75
N ARG A 175 0.64 16.02 3.97
CA ARG A 175 0.15 17.40 4.11
C ARG A 175 0.28 17.98 5.52
N ARG A 176 0.39 17.12 6.52
CA ARG A 176 0.64 17.49 7.93
C ARG A 176 2.14 17.72 8.17
#